data_c2b5cf92944cc7f79257ef8763f263a8
#
_entry.id   c2b5cf92944cc7f79257ef8763f263a8
#
_cell.length_a   1.000
_cell.length_b   1.000
_cell.length_c   1.000
_cell.angle_alpha   90.00
_cell.angle_beta   90.00
_cell.angle_gamma   90.00
#
_symmetry.space_group_name_H-M   'P 1'
#
loop_
_entity.id
_entity.type
_entity.pdbx_description
1 polymer ?
#
loop_
_entity_poly.entity_id
_entity_poly.type
_entity_poly.pdbx_seq_one_letter_code
_entity_poly.pdbx_strand_id
1 'polypeptide(L)'
;MDFMVGSRLRRLVGNNMAWRCLAWLGEARRGVARQHKARFILFLENKMIKEMNAESRLLIEFLRKAEPGETITYEAMKDFIERDPQGSARGSLDTARRNLIKEGILFQTISKVGVRRMTSPEIANGQGTKTIAEVHRKMRRDLKKLRCAAVEELKNDELIRMNTDASVLGMMHECTKVRKIHLLEAVVRENNSDELAIGQTLAQFQK
;
A
#
# COMPACT_ATOMS: atom_id res chain seq x y z
N MET A 1 -55.30 34.49 22.42
CA MET A 1 -54.89 33.22 23.09
C MET A 1 -53.38 33.09 22.98
N ASP A 2 -52.70 33.97 23.64
CA ASP A 2 -51.23 33.98 23.74
C ASP A 2 -50.87 34.14 25.21
N PHE A 3 -49.79 33.60 25.66
CA PHE A 3 -49.26 33.48 27.02
C PHE A 3 -49.39 32.08 27.64
N MET A 4 -48.55 31.12 27.22
CA MET A 4 -48.10 30.04 28.11
C MET A 4 -47.00 29.15 27.50
N VAL A 5 -45.95 29.72 26.85
CA VAL A 5 -44.80 28.95 26.39
C VAL A 5 -43.44 29.49 26.97
N GLY A 6 -43.48 30.61 27.73
CA GLY A 6 -42.26 31.28 28.16
C GLY A 6 -41.63 30.83 29.47
N SER A 7 -42.24 29.92 30.27
CA SER A 7 -41.81 29.64 31.64
C SER A 7 -41.05 28.32 31.88
N ARG A 8 -40.89 27.48 30.91
CA ARG A 8 -40.13 26.19 31.05
C ARG A 8 -38.71 26.19 30.64
N LEU A 9 -38.21 27.22 29.94
CA LEU A 9 -36.80 27.31 29.49
C LEU A 9 -35.84 27.95 30.49
N ARG A 10 -36.33 28.52 31.60
CA ARG A 10 -35.43 29.17 32.59
C ARG A 10 -34.94 28.28 33.71
N ARG A 11 -35.33 26.99 33.78
CA ARG A 11 -34.83 26.07 34.82
C ARG A 11 -33.69 25.15 34.38
N LEU A 12 -33.19 25.24 33.13
CA LEU A 12 -32.07 24.43 32.63
C LEU A 12 -30.71 25.15 32.63
N VAL A 13 -30.65 26.42 33.09
CA VAL A 13 -29.39 27.18 33.13
C VAL A 13 -28.65 27.02 34.46
N GLY A 14 -29.22 26.29 35.43
CA GLY A 14 -28.69 26.16 36.80
C GLY A 14 -27.62 25.09 37.05
N ASN A 15 -27.28 24.22 36.12
CA ASN A 15 -26.26 23.18 36.38
C ASN A 15 -24.99 23.42 35.56
N ASN A 16 -24.26 24.48 35.93
CA ASN A 16 -22.93 24.79 35.40
C ASN A 16 -21.89 23.69 35.63
N MET A 17 -22.17 22.70 36.49
CA MET A 17 -21.27 21.55 36.72
C MET A 17 -21.33 20.51 35.62
N ALA A 18 -22.52 20.20 35.08
CA ALA A 18 -22.63 19.17 34.02
C ALA A 18 -21.91 19.61 32.74
N TRP A 19 -21.98 20.86 32.36
CA TRP A 19 -21.28 21.41 31.22
C TRP A 19 -19.75 21.47 31.42
N ARG A 20 -19.32 21.79 32.65
CA ARG A 20 -17.91 21.78 33.02
C ARG A 20 -17.32 20.34 32.98
N CYS A 21 -18.07 19.34 33.43
CA CYS A 21 -17.65 17.94 33.35
C CYS A 21 -17.60 17.43 31.91
N LEU A 22 -18.55 17.79 31.03
CA LEU A 22 -18.53 17.46 29.63
C LEU A 22 -17.39 18.15 28.85
N ALA A 23 -17.11 19.42 29.17
CA ALA A 23 -15.98 20.17 28.62
C ALA A 23 -14.65 19.53 29.06
N TRP A 24 -14.52 19.16 30.33
CA TRP A 24 -13.34 18.50 30.88
C TRP A 24 -13.12 17.11 30.29
N LEU A 25 -14.18 16.31 30.09
CA LEU A 25 -14.13 15.01 29.39
C LEU A 25 -13.73 15.20 27.91
N GLY A 26 -14.17 16.26 27.26
CA GLY A 26 -13.79 16.60 25.89
C GLY A 26 -12.31 17.00 25.78
N GLU A 27 -11.78 17.71 26.78
CA GLU A 27 -10.36 18.08 26.85
C GLU A 27 -9.47 16.91 27.23
N ALA A 28 -9.90 16.06 28.16
CA ALA A 28 -9.20 14.83 28.52
C ALA A 28 -9.10 13.89 27.32
N ARG A 29 -10.19 13.70 26.55
CA ARG A 29 -10.17 12.89 25.31
C ARG A 29 -9.24 13.50 24.25
N ARG A 30 -9.22 14.83 24.10
CA ARG A 30 -8.30 15.52 23.18
C ARG A 30 -6.84 15.42 23.63
N GLY A 31 -6.58 15.48 24.92
CA GLY A 31 -5.25 15.26 25.51
C GLY A 31 -4.73 13.85 25.25
N VAL A 32 -5.54 12.83 25.49
CA VAL A 32 -5.21 11.42 25.22
C VAL A 32 -4.98 11.19 23.72
N ALA A 33 -5.82 11.75 22.86
CA ALA A 33 -5.66 11.65 21.40
C ALA A 33 -4.36 12.34 20.92
N ARG A 34 -3.98 13.48 21.51
CA ARG A 34 -2.70 14.14 21.21
C ARG A 34 -1.50 13.32 21.67
N GLN A 35 -1.57 12.72 22.86
CA GLN A 35 -0.51 11.84 23.38
C GLN A 35 -0.37 10.56 22.53
N HIS A 36 -1.48 9.95 22.10
CA HIS A 36 -1.45 8.80 21.17
C HIS A 36 -0.89 9.18 19.82
N LYS A 37 -1.27 10.35 19.29
CA LYS A 37 -0.71 10.86 18.02
C LYS A 37 0.78 11.16 18.14
N ALA A 38 1.22 11.79 19.21
CA ALA A 38 2.63 12.06 19.47
C ALA A 38 3.44 10.77 19.66
N ARG A 39 2.93 9.79 20.42
CA ARG A 39 3.54 8.46 20.55
C ARG A 39 3.56 7.69 19.24
N PHE A 40 2.52 7.80 18.42
CA PHE A 40 2.47 7.16 17.10
C PHE A 40 3.46 7.82 16.14
N ILE A 41 3.62 9.15 16.17
CA ILE A 41 4.62 9.86 15.37
C ILE A 41 6.03 9.47 15.84
N LEU A 42 6.32 9.49 17.14
CA LEU A 42 7.58 9.02 17.71
C LEU A 42 7.86 7.54 17.39
N PHE A 43 6.83 6.68 17.40
CA PHE A 43 6.94 5.27 16.99
C PHE A 43 7.25 5.14 15.50
N LEU A 44 6.64 5.96 14.65
CA LEU A 44 6.92 6.02 13.22
C LEU A 44 8.33 6.59 12.96
N GLU A 45 8.73 7.64 13.67
CA GLU A 45 10.07 8.22 13.56
C GLU A 45 11.14 7.24 14.05
N ASN A 46 10.96 6.56 15.19
CA ASN A 46 11.86 5.51 15.66
C ASN A 46 11.86 4.27 14.75
N LYS A 47 10.78 3.97 14.07
CA LYS A 47 10.72 2.88 13.09
C LYS A 47 11.37 3.28 11.76
N MET A 48 11.45 4.58 11.46
CA MET A 48 12.12 5.11 10.27
C MET A 48 13.62 5.29 10.47
N ILE A 49 14.09 5.45 11.72
CA ILE A 49 15.51 5.50 12.06
C ILE A 49 16.00 4.08 12.45
N LYS A 50 15.65 3.09 11.70
CA LYS A 50 16.50 1.92 11.62
C LYS A 50 17.68 2.37 10.76
N GLU A 51 18.80 2.69 11.40
CA GLU A 51 20.01 3.11 10.70
C GLU A 51 20.29 2.11 9.59
N MET A 52 20.26 2.63 8.37
CA MET A 52 20.51 1.82 7.19
C MET A 52 21.93 1.29 7.31
N ASN A 53 22.13 -0.03 7.19
CA ASN A 53 23.43 -0.65 7.23
C ASN A 53 24.39 0.07 6.25
N ALA A 54 25.64 0.29 6.63
CA ALA A 54 26.65 0.94 5.81
C ALA A 54 26.73 0.31 4.41
N GLU A 55 26.67 -1.01 4.31
CA GLU A 55 26.63 -1.74 3.03
C GLU A 55 25.44 -1.33 2.15
N SER A 56 24.26 -1.14 2.75
CA SER A 56 23.07 -0.71 2.00
C SER A 56 23.24 0.71 1.45
N ARG A 57 23.90 1.60 2.18
CA ARG A 57 24.20 2.97 1.74
C ARG A 57 25.17 2.96 0.56
N LEU A 58 26.24 2.19 0.68
CA LEU A 58 27.22 2.01 -0.38
C LEU A 58 26.56 1.45 -1.66
N LEU A 59 25.73 0.42 -1.51
CA LEU A 59 24.99 -0.16 -2.64
C LEU A 59 24.02 0.84 -3.29
N ILE A 60 23.35 1.71 -2.51
CA ILE A 60 22.48 2.76 -3.06
C ILE A 60 23.30 3.72 -3.91
N GLU A 61 24.43 4.21 -3.40
CA GLU A 61 25.30 5.13 -4.13
C GLU A 61 25.85 4.50 -5.40
N PHE A 62 26.25 3.24 -5.34
CA PHE A 62 26.76 2.50 -6.48
C PHE A 62 25.69 2.29 -7.56
N LEU A 63 24.53 1.78 -7.16
CA LEU A 63 23.41 1.50 -8.07
C LEU A 63 22.79 2.78 -8.65
N ARG A 64 22.81 3.90 -7.91
CA ARG A 64 22.28 5.19 -8.39
C ARG A 64 23.04 5.72 -9.61
N LYS A 65 24.34 5.42 -9.73
CA LYS A 65 25.19 5.85 -10.83
C LYS A 65 24.94 5.08 -12.13
N ALA A 66 24.28 3.92 -12.06
CA ALA A 66 23.98 3.13 -13.24
C ALA A 66 23.09 3.89 -14.21
N GLU A 67 23.31 3.75 -15.51
CA GLU A 67 22.45 4.32 -16.55
C GLU A 67 21.20 3.50 -16.79
N PRO A 68 20.08 4.11 -17.30
CA PRO A 68 18.89 3.35 -17.68
C PRO A 68 19.23 2.30 -18.75
N GLY A 69 18.87 1.03 -18.46
CA GLY A 69 19.19 -0.11 -19.32
C GLY A 69 20.50 -0.82 -19.00
N GLU A 70 21.33 -0.25 -18.16
CA GLU A 70 22.59 -0.83 -17.73
C GLU A 70 22.39 -2.03 -16.81
N THR A 71 23.25 -3.04 -16.96
CA THR A 71 23.27 -4.25 -16.13
C THR A 71 24.50 -4.24 -15.25
N ILE A 72 24.31 -4.22 -13.94
CA ILE A 72 25.37 -4.30 -12.93
C ILE A 72 25.47 -5.76 -12.49
N THR A 73 26.66 -6.33 -12.63
CA THR A 73 26.93 -7.72 -12.26
C THR A 73 27.04 -7.88 -10.75
N TYR A 74 26.74 -9.08 -10.25
CA TYR A 74 26.96 -9.41 -8.83
C TYR A 74 28.42 -9.36 -8.44
N GLU A 75 29.34 -9.64 -9.38
CA GLU A 75 30.78 -9.55 -9.17
C GLU A 75 31.19 -8.10 -8.91
N ALA A 76 30.78 -7.15 -9.75
CA ALA A 76 31.05 -5.73 -9.55
C ALA A 76 30.51 -5.20 -8.24
N MET A 77 29.32 -5.66 -7.81
CA MET A 77 28.78 -5.30 -6.50
C MET A 77 29.55 -5.94 -5.36
N LYS A 78 30.00 -7.20 -5.51
CA LYS A 78 30.82 -7.90 -4.52
C LYS A 78 32.16 -7.20 -4.32
N ASP A 79 32.82 -6.79 -5.40
CA ASP A 79 34.07 -6.07 -5.31
C ASP A 79 33.95 -4.71 -4.62
N PHE A 80 32.77 -4.08 -4.79
CA PHE A 80 32.47 -2.78 -4.18
C PHE A 80 32.17 -2.86 -2.68
N ILE A 81 31.47 -3.91 -2.21
CA ILE A 81 31.06 -4.07 -0.80
C ILE A 81 31.87 -5.13 -0.06
N GLU A 82 32.82 -5.81 -0.72
CA GLU A 82 33.66 -6.90 -0.20
C GLU A 82 32.84 -8.09 0.36
N ARG A 83 31.57 -8.22 -0.01
CA ARG A 83 30.65 -9.28 0.43
C ARG A 83 29.76 -9.75 -0.71
N ASP A 84 29.32 -10.99 -0.66
CA ASP A 84 28.47 -11.60 -1.66
C ASP A 84 27.03 -11.03 -1.63
N PRO A 85 26.58 -10.30 -2.68
CA PRO A 85 25.24 -9.74 -2.77
C PRO A 85 24.14 -10.79 -2.95
N GLN A 86 24.48 -12.02 -3.37
CA GLN A 86 23.51 -13.13 -3.51
C GLN A 86 23.35 -13.90 -2.20
N GLY A 87 24.36 -13.90 -1.36
CA GLY A 87 24.41 -14.62 -0.09
C GLY A 87 24.28 -13.69 1.12
N SER A 88 25.42 -13.41 1.75
CA SER A 88 25.48 -12.71 3.04
C SER A 88 24.97 -11.26 3.01
N ALA A 89 25.12 -10.54 1.89
CA ALA A 89 24.68 -9.16 1.71
C ALA A 89 23.34 -9.02 0.95
N ARG A 90 22.58 -10.13 0.75
CA ARG A 90 21.29 -10.08 0.06
C ARG A 90 20.28 -9.14 0.69
N GLY A 91 20.21 -9.11 2.03
CA GLY A 91 19.36 -8.19 2.76
C GLY A 91 19.71 -6.71 2.55
N SER A 92 21.02 -6.42 2.42
CA SER A 92 21.54 -5.08 2.12
C SER A 92 21.17 -4.65 0.70
N LEU A 93 21.26 -5.57 -0.27
CA LEU A 93 20.86 -5.32 -1.67
C LEU A 93 19.33 -5.10 -1.78
N ASP A 94 18.51 -5.92 -1.11
CA ASP A 94 17.05 -5.74 -1.11
C ASP A 94 16.64 -4.42 -0.45
N THR A 95 17.34 -4.00 0.59
CA THR A 95 17.12 -2.70 1.24
C THR A 95 17.51 -1.55 0.33
N ALA A 96 18.63 -1.65 -0.34
CA ALA A 96 19.09 -0.65 -1.32
C ALA A 96 18.07 -0.49 -2.47
N ARG A 97 17.60 -1.60 -3.05
CA ARG A 97 16.59 -1.56 -4.11
C ARG A 97 15.27 -0.94 -3.67
N ARG A 98 14.79 -1.25 -2.45
CA ARG A 98 13.57 -0.64 -1.91
C ARG A 98 13.69 0.88 -1.74
N ASN A 99 14.86 1.37 -1.37
CA ASN A 99 15.07 2.81 -1.25
C ASN A 99 15.17 3.49 -2.62
N LEU A 100 15.85 2.87 -3.59
CA LEU A 100 15.91 3.36 -4.96
C LEU A 100 14.53 3.42 -5.64
N ILE A 101 13.62 2.50 -5.33
CA ILE A 101 12.22 2.58 -5.79
C ILE A 101 11.54 3.86 -5.30
N LYS A 102 11.81 4.32 -4.08
CA LYS A 102 11.27 5.59 -3.57
C LYS A 102 11.81 6.81 -4.32
N GLU A 103 12.99 6.68 -4.91
CA GLU A 103 13.62 7.67 -5.77
C GLU A 103 13.20 7.55 -7.25
N GLY A 104 12.28 6.62 -7.56
CA GLY A 104 11.81 6.37 -8.93
C GLY A 104 12.76 5.49 -9.77
N ILE A 105 13.75 4.86 -9.16
CA ILE A 105 14.73 4.01 -9.84
C ILE A 105 14.36 2.54 -9.58
N LEU A 106 14.03 1.81 -10.65
CA LEU A 106 13.63 0.40 -10.57
C LEU A 106 14.72 -0.50 -11.17
N PHE A 107 15.08 -1.54 -10.42
CA PHE A 107 16.01 -2.59 -10.86
C PHE A 107 15.32 -3.94 -11.01
N GLN A 108 15.52 -4.57 -12.14
CA GLN A 108 15.10 -5.96 -12.38
C GLN A 108 16.27 -6.90 -12.13
N THR A 109 16.02 -8.00 -11.42
CA THR A 109 17.01 -9.06 -11.22
C THR A 109 17.16 -9.88 -12.50
N ILE A 110 18.39 -10.03 -12.99
CA ILE A 110 18.77 -10.99 -14.03
C ILE A 110 19.41 -12.17 -13.30
N SER A 111 18.75 -13.33 -13.42
CA SER A 111 19.19 -14.54 -12.70
C SER A 111 20.65 -14.85 -13.00
N LYS A 112 21.45 -15.09 -11.95
CA LYS A 112 22.88 -15.44 -11.99
C LYS A 112 23.82 -14.34 -12.54
N VAL A 113 23.31 -13.26 -13.12
CA VAL A 113 24.14 -12.20 -13.74
C VAL A 113 24.24 -10.99 -12.82
N GLY A 114 23.11 -10.44 -12.40
CA GLY A 114 23.14 -9.20 -11.63
C GLY A 114 21.77 -8.51 -11.56
N VAL A 115 21.79 -7.18 -11.49
CA VAL A 115 20.60 -6.34 -11.53
C VAL A 115 20.70 -5.34 -12.68
N ARG A 116 19.60 -5.15 -13.42
CA ARG A 116 19.53 -4.20 -14.52
C ARG A 116 18.60 -3.06 -14.14
N ARG A 117 19.05 -1.83 -14.37
CA ARG A 117 18.21 -0.65 -14.24
C ARG A 117 17.20 -0.63 -15.37
N MET A 118 15.92 -0.60 -15.04
CA MET A 118 14.84 -0.58 -16.04
C MET A 118 14.69 0.81 -16.66
N THR A 119 14.38 0.84 -17.95
CA THR A 119 14.00 2.07 -18.66
C THR A 119 12.53 2.40 -18.42
N SER A 120 12.14 3.68 -18.59
CA SER A 120 10.72 4.10 -18.42
C SER A 120 9.74 3.33 -19.31
N PRO A 121 10.02 3.04 -20.61
CA PRO A 121 9.17 2.20 -21.44
C PRO A 121 9.03 0.77 -20.93
N GLU A 122 10.13 0.18 -20.42
CA GLU A 122 10.09 -1.18 -19.84
C GLU A 122 9.23 -1.24 -18.57
N ILE A 123 9.32 -0.21 -17.74
CA ILE A 123 8.48 -0.10 -16.52
C ILE A 123 7.00 0.02 -16.93
N ALA A 124 6.68 0.93 -17.84
CA ALA A 124 5.32 1.18 -18.29
C ALA A 124 4.68 -0.05 -18.94
N ASN A 125 5.42 -0.73 -19.83
CA ASN A 125 4.89 -1.84 -20.62
C ASN A 125 4.95 -3.19 -19.91
N GLY A 126 5.87 -3.36 -18.94
CA GLY A 126 6.15 -4.70 -18.39
C GLY A 126 5.69 -4.94 -16.97
N GLN A 127 5.78 -3.95 -16.11
CA GLN A 127 5.61 -4.18 -14.67
C GLN A 127 4.14 -4.35 -14.28
N GLY A 128 3.26 -3.50 -14.78
CA GLY A 128 1.83 -3.57 -14.51
C GLY A 128 1.22 -4.88 -15.00
N THR A 129 1.49 -5.26 -16.23
CA THR A 129 0.97 -6.49 -16.88
C THR A 129 1.41 -7.75 -16.15
N LYS A 130 2.68 -7.83 -15.74
CA LYS A 130 3.18 -8.96 -14.94
C LYS A 130 2.48 -9.07 -13.60
N THR A 131 2.35 -7.96 -12.88
CA THR A 131 1.66 -7.91 -11.58
C THR A 131 0.20 -8.33 -11.71
N ILE A 132 -0.52 -7.83 -12.71
CA ILE A 132 -1.93 -8.21 -12.94
C ILE A 132 -2.04 -9.70 -13.22
N ALA A 133 -1.16 -10.28 -14.05
CA ALA A 133 -1.16 -11.71 -14.34
C ALA A 133 -0.85 -12.56 -13.08
N GLU A 134 0.03 -12.10 -12.22
CA GLU A 134 0.33 -12.77 -10.94
C GLU A 134 -0.85 -12.70 -9.97
N VAL A 135 -1.48 -11.54 -9.85
CA VAL A 135 -2.70 -11.34 -9.04
C VAL A 135 -3.79 -12.28 -9.55
N HIS A 136 -4.06 -12.32 -10.86
CA HIS A 136 -5.05 -13.21 -11.46
C HIS A 136 -4.80 -14.68 -11.11
N ARG A 137 -3.55 -15.16 -11.27
CA ARG A 137 -3.17 -16.52 -10.92
C ARG A 137 -3.33 -16.83 -9.43
N LYS A 138 -2.99 -15.88 -8.57
CA LYS A 138 -3.13 -16.00 -7.11
C LYS A 138 -4.60 -16.08 -6.72
N MET A 139 -5.44 -15.16 -7.21
CA MET A 139 -6.89 -15.15 -6.90
C MET A 139 -7.55 -16.47 -7.33
N ARG A 140 -7.23 -16.96 -8.53
CA ARG A 140 -7.74 -18.25 -9.02
C ARG A 140 -7.37 -19.42 -8.10
N ARG A 141 -6.14 -19.44 -7.57
CA ARG A 141 -5.69 -20.50 -6.65
C ARG A 141 -6.39 -20.39 -5.29
N ASP A 142 -6.52 -19.18 -4.76
CA ASP A 142 -7.10 -18.98 -3.45
C ASP A 142 -8.63 -19.22 -3.47
N LEU A 143 -9.33 -18.84 -4.54
CA LEU A 143 -10.74 -19.24 -4.75
C LEU A 143 -10.93 -20.77 -4.80
N LYS A 144 -9.98 -21.51 -5.40
CA LYS A 144 -10.04 -22.98 -5.39
C LYS A 144 -9.87 -23.54 -3.98
N LYS A 145 -8.97 -22.95 -3.15
CA LYS A 145 -8.79 -23.36 -1.75
C LYS A 145 -10.04 -23.11 -0.91
N LEU A 146 -10.68 -21.95 -1.07
CA LEU A 146 -11.92 -21.64 -0.35
C LEU A 146 -13.04 -22.65 -0.66
N ARG A 147 -13.09 -23.15 -1.91
CA ARG A 147 -14.08 -24.18 -2.30
C ARG A 147 -13.84 -25.56 -1.67
N CYS A 148 -12.65 -25.78 -1.09
CA CYS A 148 -12.36 -27.04 -0.38
C CYS A 148 -12.86 -27.05 1.05
N ALA A 149 -13.33 -25.92 1.59
CA ALA A 149 -13.90 -25.86 2.93
C ALA A 149 -15.25 -26.59 2.98
N ALA A 150 -15.43 -27.45 3.98
CA ALA A 150 -16.69 -28.12 4.25
C ALA A 150 -17.64 -27.10 4.92
N VAL A 151 -18.59 -26.59 4.14
CA VAL A 151 -19.51 -25.52 4.57
C VAL A 151 -20.35 -25.96 5.79
N GLU A 152 -20.63 -27.26 5.89
CA GLU A 152 -21.44 -27.88 6.95
C GLU A 152 -20.77 -27.84 8.33
N GLU A 153 -19.45 -27.75 8.36
CA GLU A 153 -18.65 -27.70 9.58
C GLU A 153 -18.40 -26.28 10.09
N LEU A 154 -18.74 -25.25 9.28
CA LEU A 154 -18.46 -23.85 9.60
C LEU A 154 -19.53 -23.24 10.49
N LYS A 155 -19.11 -22.47 11.48
CA LYS A 155 -19.98 -21.60 12.26
C LYS A 155 -20.46 -20.44 11.39
N ASN A 156 -21.61 -19.86 11.78
CA ASN A 156 -22.23 -18.78 10.99
C ASN A 156 -21.27 -17.61 10.70
N ASP A 157 -20.46 -17.18 11.69
CA ASP A 157 -19.50 -16.10 11.52
C ASP A 157 -18.35 -16.45 10.55
N GLU A 158 -17.92 -17.72 10.59
CA GLU A 158 -16.88 -18.22 9.68
C GLU A 158 -17.41 -18.33 8.25
N LEU A 159 -18.67 -18.74 8.08
CA LEU A 159 -19.35 -18.79 6.80
C LEU A 159 -19.52 -17.39 6.19
N ILE A 160 -19.93 -16.40 7.00
CA ILE A 160 -20.04 -15.00 6.56
C ILE A 160 -18.67 -14.49 6.09
N ARG A 161 -17.62 -14.74 6.87
CA ARG A 161 -16.26 -14.32 6.52
C ARG A 161 -15.78 -14.99 5.23
N MET A 162 -15.95 -16.30 5.10
CA MET A 162 -15.58 -17.04 3.90
C MET A 162 -16.31 -16.53 2.65
N ASN A 163 -17.63 -16.26 2.74
CA ASN A 163 -18.40 -15.72 1.63
C ASN A 163 -17.97 -14.31 1.26
N THR A 164 -17.61 -13.48 2.24
CA THR A 164 -17.08 -12.14 2.01
C THR A 164 -15.73 -12.23 1.26
N ASP A 165 -14.81 -13.05 1.76
CA ASP A 165 -13.51 -13.27 1.13
C ASP A 165 -13.65 -13.82 -0.29
N ALA A 166 -14.54 -14.81 -0.50
CA ALA A 166 -14.81 -15.36 -1.82
C ALA A 166 -15.37 -14.31 -2.80
N SER A 167 -16.24 -13.42 -2.31
CA SER A 167 -16.82 -12.34 -3.11
C SER A 167 -15.75 -11.32 -3.54
N VAL A 168 -14.88 -10.89 -2.61
CA VAL A 168 -13.78 -9.96 -2.89
C VAL A 168 -12.79 -10.59 -3.88
N LEU A 169 -12.36 -11.83 -3.63
CA LEU A 169 -11.44 -12.54 -4.53
C LEU A 169 -12.05 -12.78 -5.90
N GLY A 170 -13.35 -13.07 -5.96
CA GLY A 170 -14.11 -13.24 -7.20
C GLY A 170 -14.14 -11.95 -8.02
N MET A 171 -14.41 -10.83 -7.39
CA MET A 171 -14.38 -9.51 -8.04
C MET A 171 -13.00 -9.18 -8.59
N MET A 172 -11.94 -9.36 -7.79
CA MET A 172 -10.56 -9.14 -8.23
C MET A 172 -10.19 -10.05 -9.41
N HIS A 173 -10.58 -11.33 -9.36
CA HIS A 173 -10.36 -12.28 -10.44
C HIS A 173 -11.06 -11.84 -11.75
N GLU A 174 -12.30 -11.36 -11.66
CA GLU A 174 -13.02 -10.85 -12.82
C GLU A 174 -12.38 -9.60 -13.42
N CYS A 175 -11.98 -8.64 -12.58
CA CYS A 175 -11.32 -7.40 -13.02
C CYS A 175 -9.96 -7.64 -13.68
N THR A 176 -9.26 -8.70 -13.29
CA THR A 176 -7.93 -9.04 -13.81
C THR A 176 -7.96 -9.94 -15.07
N LYS A 177 -9.14 -10.26 -15.62
CA LYS A 177 -9.25 -11.00 -16.88
C LYS A 177 -8.71 -10.18 -18.05
N VAL A 178 -7.93 -10.78 -18.90
CA VAL A 178 -7.31 -10.14 -20.09
C VAL A 178 -8.34 -9.39 -20.94
N ARG A 179 -9.51 -9.99 -21.17
CA ARG A 179 -10.60 -9.36 -21.93
C ARG A 179 -11.07 -8.04 -21.28
N LYS A 180 -11.15 -8.00 -19.95
CA LYS A 180 -11.55 -6.77 -19.22
C LYS A 180 -10.48 -5.68 -19.32
N ILE A 181 -9.21 -6.08 -19.26
CA ILE A 181 -8.07 -5.16 -19.40
C ILE A 181 -8.09 -4.54 -20.79
N HIS A 182 -8.27 -5.32 -21.86
CA HIS A 182 -8.36 -4.77 -23.21
C HIS A 182 -9.55 -3.82 -23.41
N LEU A 183 -10.69 -4.10 -22.77
CA LEU A 183 -11.82 -3.17 -22.77
C LEU A 183 -11.47 -1.84 -22.07
N LEU A 184 -10.78 -1.90 -20.93
CA LEU A 184 -10.30 -0.71 -20.24
C LEU A 184 -9.27 0.06 -21.07
N GLU A 185 -8.34 -0.63 -21.73
CA GLU A 185 -7.37 -0.01 -22.64
C GLU A 185 -8.07 0.70 -23.82
N ALA A 186 -9.12 0.11 -24.39
CA ALA A 186 -9.90 0.74 -25.45
C ALA A 186 -10.57 2.02 -24.95
N VAL A 187 -11.24 1.96 -23.78
CA VAL A 187 -11.88 3.14 -23.17
C VAL A 187 -10.85 4.24 -22.85
N VAL A 188 -9.68 3.88 -22.34
CA VAL A 188 -8.60 4.85 -22.06
C VAL A 188 -8.08 5.49 -23.35
N ARG A 189 -7.96 4.72 -24.44
CA ARG A 189 -7.57 5.27 -25.76
C ARG A 189 -8.59 6.21 -26.36
N GLU A 190 -9.88 5.90 -26.21
CA GLU A 190 -10.98 6.74 -26.71
C GLU A 190 -11.08 8.06 -25.92
N ASN A 191 -10.81 8.01 -24.61
CA ASN A 191 -10.86 9.18 -23.72
C ASN A 191 -9.51 9.91 -23.65
N ASN A 192 -8.62 9.71 -24.59
CA ASN A 192 -7.25 10.20 -24.59
C ASN A 192 -7.20 11.75 -24.65
N SER A 193 -7.61 12.39 -23.58
CA SER A 193 -7.19 13.73 -23.22
C SER A 193 -5.86 13.60 -22.48
N ASP A 194 -4.91 14.47 -22.77
CA ASP A 194 -3.52 14.47 -22.27
C ASP A 194 -3.37 14.51 -20.74
N GLU A 195 -4.46 14.53 -20.00
CA GLU A 195 -4.49 14.42 -18.54
C GLU A 195 -4.55 12.94 -18.14
N LEU A 196 -3.57 12.52 -17.37
CA LEU A 196 -3.45 11.18 -16.82
C LEU A 196 -4.80 10.66 -16.29
N ALA A 197 -5.38 9.70 -17.00
CA ALA A 197 -6.65 9.05 -16.67
C ALA A 197 -6.68 8.42 -15.26
N ILE A 198 -5.53 8.32 -14.60
CA ILE A 198 -5.35 7.83 -13.22
C ILE A 198 -6.21 8.63 -12.24
N GLY A 199 -6.24 9.96 -12.32
CA GLY A 199 -7.03 10.80 -11.43
C GLY A 199 -8.54 10.58 -11.59
N GLN A 200 -9.02 10.42 -12.82
CA GLN A 200 -10.43 10.15 -13.12
C GLN A 200 -10.81 8.71 -12.72
N THR A 201 -9.93 7.75 -12.95
CA THR A 201 -10.15 6.35 -12.55
C THR A 201 -10.21 6.21 -11.03
N LEU A 202 -9.31 6.85 -10.29
CA LEU A 202 -9.33 6.86 -8.81
C LEU A 202 -10.56 7.56 -8.26
N ALA A 203 -11.04 8.63 -8.89
CA ALA A 203 -12.28 9.31 -8.48
C ALA A 203 -13.54 8.44 -8.63
N GLN A 204 -13.55 7.48 -9.57
CA GLN A 204 -14.64 6.51 -9.72
C GLN A 204 -14.68 5.46 -8.60
N PHE A 205 -13.54 5.16 -7.97
CA PHE A 205 -13.45 4.22 -6.84
C PHE A 205 -13.69 4.87 -5.48
N GLN A 206 -13.79 6.21 -5.43
CA GLN A 206 -14.07 6.96 -4.20
C GLN A 206 -15.55 7.30 -3.99
N LYS A 207 -16.40 6.93 -4.92
CA LYS A 207 -17.87 7.02 -4.83
C LYS A 207 -18.44 5.68 -4.37
#